data_8af7fe12131b810a1d2e2081286249bf
#
_entry.id   8af7fe12131b810a1d2e2081286249bf
#
_cell.length_a   1.000
_cell.length_b   1.000
_cell.length_c   1.000
_cell.angle_alpha   90.00
_cell.angle_beta   90.00
_cell.angle_gamma   90.00
#
_symmetry.space_group_name_H-M   'P 1'
#
loop_
_entity.id
_entity.type
_entity.pdbx_description
1 polymer ?
#
loop_
_entity_poly.entity_id
_entity_poly.type
_entity_poly.pdbx_seq_one_letter_code
_entity_poly.pdbx_strand_id
1 'polypeptide(L)'
;ILNSRFSKEYDAIKDYFDSLDVSTIDAINTHYLEDFFFTITGKTKHEKPNDFETMKTWFCSHAGISLGEIEKVDQLYCICFQGKQGTGKTSLFRYLTPNVLKDYTKENLTDYENKDTKISLGENFLILLDELGESSKHDLIKLKSLITQKAVKERRPHAKRDTVLMRRAGFVGTFDKEQVFDDSAGNRRFIVIEIQKVEWSKLKEIPIDEIWKEAKFFYMNGAYNKSIDGMNTENNSKYEKTNPALEAIDNLYFTLDKNGNEFYTATEIQSHIEKEMRIRLNTKSIGEAMNKMGFEKVSKAIDGISLKRYKITAKVTKSEIAESKK
;
A
#
# COMPACT_ATOMS: atom_id res chain seq x y z
N ILE A 1 -38.52 -18.02 -16.36
CA ILE A 1 -38.12 -17.04 -17.41
C ILE A 1 -36.93 -16.21 -16.95
N LEU A 2 -36.83 -15.83 -15.64
CA LEU A 2 -35.74 -14.98 -15.07
C LEU A 2 -34.35 -15.64 -15.10
N ASN A 3 -34.26 -16.96 -15.32
CA ASN A 3 -33.00 -17.71 -15.48
C ASN A 3 -32.82 -18.26 -16.90
N SER A 4 -33.47 -17.70 -17.90
CA SER A 4 -33.29 -18.14 -19.28
C SER A 4 -31.97 -17.58 -19.86
N ARG A 5 -31.32 -18.35 -20.72
CA ARG A 5 -30.10 -17.93 -21.47
C ARG A 5 -30.30 -16.69 -22.35
N PHE A 6 -31.52 -16.14 -22.39
CA PHE A 6 -31.92 -14.96 -23.16
C PHE A 6 -31.97 -13.67 -22.34
N SER A 7 -31.85 -13.73 -20.97
CA SER A 7 -31.70 -12.51 -20.17
C SER A 7 -30.24 -12.06 -20.20
N LYS A 8 -30.01 -10.85 -20.68
CA LYS A 8 -28.69 -10.20 -20.55
C LYS A 8 -28.35 -10.13 -19.05
N GLU A 9 -27.19 -10.65 -18.67
CA GLU A 9 -26.71 -10.49 -17.30
C GLU A 9 -26.42 -8.99 -17.05
N TYR A 10 -27.09 -8.41 -16.06
CA TYR A 10 -26.93 -7.01 -15.72
C TYR A 10 -25.64 -6.82 -14.91
N ASP A 11 -24.71 -6.02 -15.43
CA ASP A 11 -23.47 -5.63 -14.80
C ASP A 11 -23.35 -4.10 -14.81
N ALA A 12 -23.85 -3.45 -13.77
CA ALA A 12 -23.90 -1.99 -13.67
C ALA A 12 -22.51 -1.33 -13.82
N ILE A 13 -21.46 -1.97 -13.31
CA ILE A 13 -20.10 -1.43 -13.37
C ILE A 13 -19.60 -1.48 -14.82
N LYS A 14 -19.75 -2.64 -15.46
CA LYS A 14 -19.34 -2.80 -16.85
C LYS A 14 -20.19 -1.95 -17.81
N ASP A 15 -21.51 -1.93 -17.62
CA ASP A 15 -22.42 -1.13 -18.45
C ASP A 15 -22.10 0.36 -18.35
N TYR A 16 -21.71 0.88 -17.15
CA TYR A 16 -21.23 2.25 -17.00
C TYR A 16 -19.95 2.49 -17.80
N PHE A 17 -18.93 1.65 -17.63
CA PHE A 17 -17.66 1.83 -18.35
C PHE A 17 -17.82 1.64 -19.86
N ASP A 18 -18.67 0.73 -20.32
CA ASP A 18 -18.99 0.57 -21.73
C ASP A 18 -19.64 1.85 -22.31
N SER A 19 -20.45 2.56 -21.52
CA SER A 19 -21.13 3.79 -21.95
C SER A 19 -20.19 4.99 -22.11
N LEU A 20 -18.98 4.96 -21.53
CA LEU A 20 -18.01 6.04 -21.67
C LEU A 20 -17.41 6.06 -23.08
N ASP A 21 -17.78 7.06 -23.88
CA ASP A 21 -17.31 7.21 -25.26
C ASP A 21 -15.90 7.82 -25.30
N VAL A 22 -14.89 6.96 -25.49
CA VAL A 22 -13.47 7.38 -25.56
C VAL A 22 -13.10 8.03 -26.89
N SER A 23 -13.95 8.00 -27.91
CA SER A 23 -13.67 8.63 -29.21
C SER A 23 -13.59 10.16 -29.11
N THR A 24 -14.15 10.74 -28.04
CA THR A 24 -14.14 12.17 -27.76
C THR A 24 -12.86 12.64 -27.01
N ILE A 25 -11.98 11.70 -26.63
CA ILE A 25 -10.71 12.03 -25.95
C ILE A 25 -9.67 12.46 -26.99
N ASP A 26 -9.20 13.68 -26.87
CA ASP A 26 -8.00 14.15 -27.54
C ASP A 26 -6.80 13.97 -26.60
N ALA A 27 -5.93 13.03 -26.94
CA ALA A 27 -4.75 12.69 -26.10
C ALA A 27 -3.79 13.86 -25.87
N ILE A 28 -3.84 14.91 -26.70
CA ILE A 28 -2.97 16.10 -26.59
C ILE A 28 -3.62 17.15 -25.68
N ASN A 29 -4.93 17.34 -25.79
CA ASN A 29 -5.65 18.43 -25.16
C ASN A 29 -6.54 18.00 -23.97
N THR A 30 -6.60 16.70 -23.65
CA THR A 30 -7.36 16.19 -22.53
C THR A 30 -6.44 15.90 -21.36
N HIS A 31 -6.70 16.52 -20.20
CA HIS A 31 -5.82 16.49 -19.03
C HIS A 31 -6.57 16.29 -17.70
N TYR A 32 -7.71 15.61 -17.68
CA TYR A 32 -8.55 15.46 -16.48
C TYR A 32 -7.84 14.74 -15.33
N LEU A 33 -7.00 13.74 -15.61
CA LEU A 33 -6.19 13.07 -14.59
C LEU A 33 -5.09 14.00 -14.04
N GLU A 34 -4.52 14.86 -14.87
CA GLU A 34 -3.53 15.86 -14.44
C GLU A 34 -4.17 16.95 -13.59
N ASP A 35 -5.33 17.48 -14.03
CA ASP A 35 -6.09 18.49 -13.31
C ASP A 35 -6.59 17.94 -11.95
N PHE A 36 -7.03 16.69 -11.93
CA PHE A 36 -7.39 16.00 -10.70
C PHE A 36 -6.18 15.90 -9.76
N PHE A 37 -5.05 15.40 -10.28
CA PHE A 37 -3.81 15.28 -9.49
C PHE A 37 -3.36 16.61 -8.91
N PHE A 38 -3.32 17.66 -9.75
CA PHE A 38 -2.97 19.02 -9.31
C PHE A 38 -3.93 19.53 -8.23
N THR A 39 -5.24 19.33 -8.42
CA THR A 39 -6.27 19.85 -7.50
C THR A 39 -6.18 19.21 -6.11
N ILE A 40 -5.78 17.93 -6.01
CA ILE A 40 -5.67 17.24 -4.72
C ILE A 40 -4.31 17.38 -4.05
N THR A 41 -3.23 17.54 -4.84
CA THR A 41 -1.85 17.58 -4.32
C THR A 41 -1.27 18.99 -4.28
N GLY A 42 -1.79 19.92 -5.06
CA GLY A 42 -1.16 21.23 -5.31
C GLY A 42 0.16 21.14 -6.09
N LYS A 43 0.43 20.00 -6.74
CA LYS A 43 1.66 19.73 -7.49
C LYS A 43 1.35 19.27 -8.90
N THR A 44 2.18 19.72 -9.84
CA THR A 44 2.10 19.28 -11.24
C THR A 44 2.72 17.90 -11.42
N LYS A 45 2.39 17.22 -12.53
CA LYS A 45 3.04 15.96 -12.93
C LYS A 45 4.56 16.08 -13.10
N HIS A 46 5.06 17.27 -13.40
CA HIS A 46 6.50 17.52 -13.55
C HIS A 46 7.23 17.68 -12.21
N GLU A 47 6.53 18.19 -11.18
CA GLU A 47 7.08 18.30 -9.81
C GLU A 47 7.06 16.95 -9.08
N LYS A 48 6.09 16.09 -9.41
CA LYS A 48 5.88 14.78 -8.78
C LYS A 48 5.59 13.69 -9.82
N PRO A 49 6.53 13.39 -10.74
CA PRO A 49 6.27 12.48 -11.86
C PRO A 49 5.95 11.07 -11.40
N ASN A 50 6.63 10.53 -10.40
CA ASN A 50 6.36 9.19 -9.89
C ASN A 50 4.97 9.09 -9.23
N ASP A 51 4.57 10.09 -8.44
CA ASP A 51 3.26 10.11 -7.78
C ASP A 51 2.13 10.17 -8.83
N PHE A 52 2.32 11.01 -9.88
CA PHE A 52 1.35 11.11 -10.97
C PHE A 52 1.24 9.79 -11.77
N GLU A 53 2.37 9.22 -12.19
CA GLU A 53 2.39 7.98 -12.97
C GLU A 53 1.80 6.79 -12.19
N THR A 54 2.07 6.70 -10.89
CA THR A 54 1.50 5.65 -10.05
C THR A 54 -0.01 5.82 -9.88
N MET A 55 -0.49 7.05 -9.67
CA MET A 55 -1.91 7.36 -9.63
C MET A 55 -2.60 7.03 -10.95
N LYS A 56 -2.05 7.49 -12.08
CA LYS A 56 -2.55 7.18 -13.43
C LYS A 56 -2.66 5.67 -13.65
N THR A 57 -1.64 4.91 -13.24
CA THR A 57 -1.65 3.44 -13.33
C THR A 57 -2.80 2.82 -12.55
N TRP A 58 -3.11 3.32 -11.36
CA TRP A 58 -4.25 2.83 -10.59
C TRP A 58 -5.58 3.06 -11.33
N PHE A 59 -5.81 4.27 -11.83
CA PHE A 59 -7.02 4.61 -12.58
C PHE A 59 -7.19 3.74 -13.83
N CYS A 60 -6.12 3.60 -14.63
CA CYS A 60 -6.13 2.79 -15.85
C CYS A 60 -6.38 1.30 -15.55
N SER A 61 -5.67 0.75 -14.57
CA SER A 61 -5.86 -0.64 -14.15
C SER A 61 -7.27 -0.90 -13.64
N HIS A 62 -7.83 0.05 -12.87
CA HIS A 62 -9.19 -0.07 -12.36
C HIS A 62 -10.25 0.08 -13.47
N ALA A 63 -10.02 0.90 -14.49
CA ALA A 63 -10.87 0.93 -15.68
C ALA A 63 -10.88 -0.43 -16.41
N GLY A 64 -9.72 -1.09 -16.54
CA GLY A 64 -9.63 -2.44 -17.09
C GLY A 64 -10.39 -3.49 -16.27
N ILE A 65 -10.27 -3.44 -14.93
CA ILE A 65 -11.05 -4.30 -14.03
C ILE A 65 -12.55 -4.07 -14.22
N SER A 66 -12.98 -2.83 -14.32
CA SER A 66 -14.38 -2.43 -14.48
C SER A 66 -14.97 -2.85 -15.82
N LEU A 67 -14.17 -2.91 -16.88
CA LEU A 67 -14.54 -3.47 -18.16
C LEU A 67 -14.65 -5.02 -18.14
N GLY A 68 -14.29 -5.67 -17.05
CA GLY A 68 -14.26 -7.13 -16.91
C GLY A 68 -12.99 -7.79 -17.42
N GLU A 69 -11.93 -7.01 -17.62
CA GLU A 69 -10.67 -7.46 -18.20
C GLU A 69 -9.58 -7.71 -17.14
N ILE A 70 -9.96 -8.14 -15.93
CA ILE A 70 -9.05 -8.35 -14.78
C ILE A 70 -7.84 -9.24 -15.13
N GLU A 71 -8.01 -10.21 -16.04
CA GLU A 71 -6.91 -11.11 -16.43
C GLU A 71 -5.83 -10.38 -17.24
N LYS A 72 -6.17 -9.27 -17.89
CA LYS A 72 -5.23 -8.43 -18.66
C LYS A 72 -4.50 -7.41 -17.77
N VAL A 73 -4.95 -7.24 -16.53
CA VAL A 73 -4.31 -6.34 -15.56
C VAL A 73 -3.19 -7.08 -14.85
N ASP A 74 -1.95 -6.65 -15.04
CA ASP A 74 -0.77 -7.35 -14.53
C ASP A 74 -0.71 -7.32 -13.01
N GLN A 75 -0.88 -6.13 -12.41
CA GLN A 75 -0.78 -5.94 -10.98
C GLN A 75 -1.94 -5.12 -10.42
N LEU A 76 -2.27 -5.40 -9.17
CA LEU A 76 -3.37 -4.77 -8.45
C LEU A 76 -2.83 -3.97 -7.28
N TYR A 77 -3.27 -2.73 -7.18
CA TYR A 77 -2.83 -1.76 -6.18
C TYR A 77 -4.00 -1.21 -5.38
N CYS A 78 -3.71 -0.72 -4.18
CA CYS A 78 -4.59 0.12 -3.38
C CYS A 78 -4.07 1.55 -3.46
N ILE A 79 -4.88 2.50 -3.95
CA ILE A 79 -4.52 3.92 -3.85
C ILE A 79 -4.83 4.41 -2.45
N CYS A 80 -3.91 5.16 -1.85
CA CYS A 80 -4.03 5.67 -0.50
C CYS A 80 -3.84 7.19 -0.50
N PHE A 81 -4.76 7.90 0.09
CA PHE A 81 -4.67 9.33 0.31
C PHE A 81 -4.13 9.61 1.70
N GLN A 82 -2.91 10.15 1.77
CA GLN A 82 -2.25 10.55 3.00
C GLN A 82 -2.41 12.06 3.22
N GLY A 83 -2.67 12.49 4.44
CA GLY A 83 -2.76 13.90 4.80
C GLY A 83 -3.40 14.09 6.17
N LYS A 84 -3.28 15.30 6.71
CA LYS A 84 -3.82 15.66 8.04
C LYS A 84 -5.33 15.38 8.14
N GLN A 85 -5.81 15.20 9.34
CA GLN A 85 -7.25 15.09 9.59
C GLN A 85 -7.99 16.33 9.05
N GLY A 86 -9.16 16.12 8.44
CA GLY A 86 -9.98 17.21 7.90
C GLY A 86 -9.57 17.69 6.49
N THR A 87 -8.58 17.09 5.84
CA THR A 87 -8.18 17.44 4.45
C THR A 87 -9.18 16.99 3.38
N GLY A 88 -10.15 16.13 3.73
CA GLY A 88 -11.18 15.66 2.79
C GLY A 88 -10.94 14.29 2.18
N LYS A 89 -10.05 13.46 2.74
CA LYS A 89 -9.67 12.13 2.23
C LYS A 89 -10.87 11.20 1.97
N THR A 90 -11.72 11.01 2.97
CA THR A 90 -12.92 10.16 2.88
C THR A 90 -13.95 10.73 1.89
N SER A 91 -14.06 12.06 1.83
CA SER A 91 -14.94 12.72 0.85
C SER A 91 -14.41 12.56 -0.58
N LEU A 92 -13.08 12.47 -0.75
CA LEU A 92 -12.46 12.21 -2.04
C LEU A 92 -12.82 10.81 -2.56
N PHE A 93 -12.88 9.79 -1.69
CA PHE A 93 -13.40 8.47 -2.07
C PHE A 93 -14.81 8.56 -2.67
N ARG A 94 -15.72 9.31 -2.01
CA ARG A 94 -17.10 9.49 -2.51
C ARG A 94 -17.15 10.23 -3.84
N TYR A 95 -16.25 11.21 -4.04
CA TYR A 95 -16.10 11.91 -5.32
C TYR A 95 -15.65 10.99 -6.44
N LEU A 96 -14.74 10.03 -6.18
CA LEU A 96 -14.26 9.07 -7.17
C LEU A 96 -15.35 8.11 -7.67
N THR A 97 -16.48 8.04 -6.96
CA THR A 97 -17.58 7.15 -7.30
C THR A 97 -18.59 7.86 -8.20
N PRO A 98 -18.78 7.42 -9.46
CA PRO A 98 -19.83 7.92 -10.32
C PRO A 98 -21.20 7.77 -9.68
N ASN A 99 -22.12 8.72 -9.94
CA ASN A 99 -23.46 8.72 -9.31
C ASN A 99 -24.21 7.41 -9.51
N VAL A 100 -24.10 6.80 -10.68
CA VAL A 100 -24.79 5.55 -11.03
C VAL A 100 -24.20 4.32 -10.33
N LEU A 101 -23.00 4.44 -9.75
CA LEU A 101 -22.30 3.35 -9.07
C LEU A 101 -22.27 3.51 -7.54
N LYS A 102 -23.01 4.48 -6.95
CA LYS A 102 -23.01 4.71 -5.51
C LYS A 102 -23.41 3.49 -4.68
N ASP A 103 -24.36 2.70 -5.17
CA ASP A 103 -24.81 1.49 -4.49
C ASP A 103 -23.79 0.32 -4.61
N TYR A 104 -22.77 0.48 -5.45
CA TYR A 104 -21.69 -0.46 -5.64
C TYR A 104 -20.40 -0.03 -4.93
N THR A 105 -20.54 0.58 -3.78
CA THR A 105 -19.41 0.94 -2.92
C THR A 105 -19.56 0.33 -1.54
N LYS A 106 -18.42 0.07 -0.90
CA LYS A 106 -18.38 -0.41 0.47
C LYS A 106 -17.42 0.42 1.28
N GLU A 107 -17.89 0.97 2.39
CA GLU A 107 -17.06 1.66 3.37
C GLU A 107 -16.84 0.73 4.59
N ASN A 108 -15.75 0.94 5.32
CA ASN A 108 -15.44 0.28 6.59
C ASN A 108 -15.32 -1.26 6.52
N LEU A 109 -14.33 -1.72 5.80
CA LEU A 109 -13.96 -3.13 5.78
C LEU A 109 -13.13 -3.45 7.03
N THR A 110 -13.68 -4.21 7.97
CA THR A 110 -13.05 -4.48 9.28
C THR A 110 -12.42 -5.86 9.40
N ASP A 111 -12.90 -6.84 8.63
CA ASP A 111 -12.38 -8.21 8.63
C ASP A 111 -12.03 -8.66 7.21
N TYR A 112 -10.74 -8.71 6.92
CA TYR A 112 -10.21 -9.04 5.58
C TYR A 112 -10.31 -10.54 5.21
N GLU A 113 -10.58 -11.41 6.17
CA GLU A 113 -10.73 -12.86 5.94
C GLU A 113 -12.18 -13.29 5.86
N ASN A 114 -13.10 -12.43 6.28
CA ASN A 114 -14.51 -12.72 6.26
C ASN A 114 -14.99 -13.02 4.84
N LYS A 115 -15.90 -13.97 4.75
CA LYS A 115 -16.54 -14.39 3.51
C LYS A 115 -17.26 -13.23 2.80
N ASP A 116 -17.98 -12.40 3.54
CA ASP A 116 -18.70 -11.24 2.98
C ASP A 116 -17.75 -10.18 2.43
N THR A 117 -16.58 -10.03 3.04
CA THR A 117 -15.48 -9.20 2.51
C THR A 117 -14.98 -9.71 1.18
N LYS A 118 -14.76 -11.02 1.05
CA LYS A 118 -14.32 -11.63 -0.21
C LYS A 118 -15.38 -11.51 -1.30
N ILE A 119 -16.65 -11.74 -0.97
CA ILE A 119 -17.78 -11.56 -1.90
C ILE A 119 -17.83 -10.09 -2.38
N SER A 120 -17.59 -9.13 -1.49
CA SER A 120 -17.58 -7.70 -1.82
C SER A 120 -16.57 -7.33 -2.90
N LEU A 121 -15.48 -8.11 -3.09
CA LEU A 121 -14.52 -7.87 -4.17
C LEU A 121 -15.15 -8.03 -5.58
N GLY A 122 -16.10 -8.94 -5.72
CA GLY A 122 -16.79 -9.18 -7.00
C GLY A 122 -18.04 -8.32 -7.21
N GLU A 123 -18.54 -7.67 -6.15
CA GLU A 123 -19.84 -6.99 -6.19
C GLU A 123 -19.73 -5.46 -6.14
N ASN A 124 -18.60 -4.91 -5.68
CA ASN A 124 -18.43 -3.47 -5.55
C ASN A 124 -17.50 -2.90 -6.63
N PHE A 125 -17.67 -1.63 -6.94
CA PHE A 125 -16.80 -0.81 -7.77
C PHE A 125 -15.61 -0.31 -6.96
N LEU A 126 -15.86 0.32 -5.81
CA LEU A 126 -14.82 0.81 -4.91
C LEU A 126 -15.06 0.33 -3.47
N ILE A 127 -13.98 0.03 -2.76
CA ILE A 127 -13.98 -0.30 -1.33
C ILE A 127 -13.06 0.68 -0.61
N LEU A 128 -13.60 1.36 0.40
CA LEU A 128 -12.86 2.27 1.26
C LEU A 128 -12.23 1.50 2.43
N LEU A 129 -10.95 1.72 2.61
CA LEU A 129 -10.14 1.29 3.75
C LEU A 129 -9.77 2.54 4.56
N ASP A 130 -10.72 3.00 5.40
CA ASP A 130 -10.50 4.22 6.17
C ASP A 130 -9.54 3.96 7.34
N GLU A 131 -8.77 4.96 7.70
CA GLU A 131 -7.84 4.93 8.84
C GLU A 131 -6.82 3.77 8.83
N LEU A 132 -6.24 3.46 7.67
CA LEU A 132 -5.22 2.40 7.55
C LEU A 132 -4.07 2.53 8.55
N GLY A 133 -3.79 3.74 9.05
CA GLY A 133 -2.79 4.00 10.07
C GLY A 133 -3.06 3.35 11.42
N GLU A 134 -4.33 2.97 11.70
CA GLU A 134 -4.73 2.27 12.92
C GLU A 134 -4.70 0.74 12.78
N SER A 135 -4.51 0.23 11.55
CA SER A 135 -4.49 -1.21 11.29
C SER A 135 -3.33 -1.91 11.98
N SER A 136 -3.60 -3.08 12.54
CA SER A 136 -2.55 -3.92 13.10
C SER A 136 -1.61 -4.46 12.00
N LYS A 137 -0.40 -4.86 12.37
CA LYS A 137 0.53 -5.52 11.44
C LYS A 137 -0.10 -6.76 10.77
N HIS A 138 -0.87 -7.52 11.53
CA HIS A 138 -1.56 -8.72 11.06
C HIS A 138 -2.63 -8.38 10.01
N ASP A 139 -3.41 -7.32 10.25
CA ASP A 139 -4.45 -6.87 9.31
C ASP A 139 -3.84 -6.34 8.01
N LEU A 140 -2.73 -5.61 8.08
CA LEU A 140 -2.01 -5.17 6.88
C LEU A 140 -1.48 -6.35 6.05
N ILE A 141 -1.03 -7.45 6.68
CA ILE A 141 -0.61 -8.66 5.96
C ILE A 141 -1.80 -9.30 5.23
N LYS A 142 -2.95 -9.42 5.89
CA LYS A 142 -4.18 -9.95 5.29
C LYS A 142 -4.65 -9.05 4.13
N LEU A 143 -4.65 -7.75 4.35
CA LEU A 143 -5.01 -6.77 3.34
C LEU A 143 -4.10 -6.85 2.09
N LYS A 144 -2.78 -6.96 2.28
CA LYS A 144 -1.82 -7.16 1.18
C LYS A 144 -2.15 -8.39 0.33
N SER A 145 -2.58 -9.48 0.98
CA SER A 145 -3.05 -10.67 0.27
C SER A 145 -4.34 -10.41 -0.49
N LEU A 146 -5.30 -9.71 0.14
CA LEU A 146 -6.58 -9.38 -0.47
C LEU A 146 -6.44 -8.44 -1.68
N ILE A 147 -5.53 -7.46 -1.62
CA ILE A 147 -5.26 -6.52 -2.72
C ILE A 147 -4.87 -7.27 -4.00
N THR A 148 -4.13 -8.35 -3.91
CA THR A 148 -3.61 -9.08 -5.08
C THR A 148 -4.54 -10.15 -5.63
N GLN A 149 -5.68 -10.42 -4.99
CA GLN A 149 -6.62 -11.42 -5.46
C GLN A 149 -7.38 -10.94 -6.69
N LYS A 150 -7.29 -11.68 -7.80
CA LYS A 150 -8.03 -11.43 -9.05
C LYS A 150 -9.40 -12.08 -9.06
N ALA A 151 -9.58 -13.15 -8.31
CA ALA A 151 -10.83 -13.88 -8.17
C ALA A 151 -10.96 -14.46 -6.76
N VAL A 152 -12.18 -14.65 -6.31
CA VAL A 152 -12.50 -15.35 -5.07
C VAL A 152 -13.49 -16.47 -5.36
N LYS A 153 -13.32 -17.60 -4.65
CA LYS A 153 -14.24 -18.73 -4.73
C LYS A 153 -14.97 -18.83 -3.39
N GLU A 154 -16.20 -18.36 -3.38
CA GLU A 154 -17.02 -18.34 -2.17
C GLU A 154 -18.45 -18.76 -2.47
N ARG A 155 -19.12 -19.31 -1.46
CA ARG A 155 -20.53 -19.66 -1.55
C ARG A 155 -21.39 -18.49 -1.08
N ARG A 156 -22.17 -17.91 -2.00
CA ARG A 156 -23.15 -16.87 -1.65
C ARG A 156 -24.18 -17.40 -0.63
N PRO A 157 -24.78 -16.53 0.19
CA PRO A 157 -25.88 -16.91 1.07
C PRO A 157 -26.95 -17.69 0.28
N HIS A 158 -27.45 -18.78 0.86
CA HIS A 158 -28.45 -19.68 0.27
C HIS A 158 -28.05 -20.41 -1.03
N ALA A 159 -26.83 -20.19 -1.57
CA ALA A 159 -26.37 -20.94 -2.72
C ALA A 159 -25.98 -22.38 -2.35
N LYS A 160 -26.25 -23.34 -3.24
CA LYS A 160 -25.90 -24.76 -3.04
C LYS A 160 -24.45 -25.09 -3.36
N ARG A 161 -23.79 -24.22 -4.15
CA ARG A 161 -22.41 -24.43 -4.64
C ARG A 161 -21.60 -23.13 -4.51
N ASP A 162 -20.28 -23.29 -4.45
CA ASP A 162 -19.36 -22.17 -4.55
C ASP A 162 -19.45 -21.52 -5.94
N THR A 163 -19.32 -20.22 -5.96
CA THR A 163 -19.26 -19.42 -7.19
C THR A 163 -17.89 -18.74 -7.25
N VAL A 164 -17.27 -18.75 -8.42
CA VAL A 164 -16.08 -17.93 -8.67
C VAL A 164 -16.54 -16.53 -9.02
N LEU A 165 -16.13 -15.57 -8.24
CA LEU A 165 -16.41 -14.15 -8.44
C LEU A 165 -15.12 -13.48 -8.91
N MET A 166 -15.10 -12.98 -10.13
CA MET A 166 -14.01 -12.16 -10.62
C MET A 166 -14.05 -10.81 -9.93
N ARG A 167 -12.89 -10.30 -9.53
CA ARG A 167 -12.80 -9.02 -8.84
C ARG A 167 -13.27 -7.87 -9.73
N ARG A 168 -14.06 -6.98 -9.15
CA ARG A 168 -14.51 -5.70 -9.68
C ARG A 168 -13.96 -4.53 -8.88
N ALA A 169 -13.76 -4.74 -7.57
CA ALA A 169 -13.46 -3.67 -6.64
C ALA A 169 -12.05 -3.12 -6.77
N GLY A 170 -11.93 -1.79 -6.86
CA GLY A 170 -10.73 -1.04 -6.54
C GLY A 170 -10.66 -0.74 -5.05
N PHE A 171 -9.46 -0.71 -4.48
CA PHE A 171 -9.25 -0.28 -3.10
C PHE A 171 -8.79 1.16 -3.03
N VAL A 172 -9.41 1.93 -2.15
CA VAL A 172 -9.02 3.29 -1.80
C VAL A 172 -8.77 3.34 -0.30
N GLY A 173 -7.56 3.65 0.11
CA GLY A 173 -7.16 3.79 1.51
C GLY A 173 -7.06 5.24 1.95
N THR A 174 -7.20 5.51 3.25
CA THR A 174 -6.89 6.80 3.85
C THR A 174 -6.04 6.63 5.09
N PHE A 175 -5.16 7.57 5.38
CA PHE A 175 -4.45 7.67 6.64
C PHE A 175 -3.89 9.08 6.88
N ASP A 176 -3.62 9.41 8.14
CA ASP A 176 -3.06 10.69 8.56
C ASP A 176 -1.62 10.58 9.09
N LYS A 177 -1.22 9.40 9.54
CA LYS A 177 0.10 9.14 10.11
C LYS A 177 1.20 9.16 9.04
N GLU A 178 2.38 9.59 9.42
CA GLU A 178 3.56 9.57 8.55
C GLU A 178 4.18 8.17 8.44
N GLN A 179 3.99 7.31 9.44
CA GLN A 179 4.58 5.98 9.50
C GLN A 179 3.50 4.92 9.69
N VAL A 180 3.13 4.27 8.60
CA VAL A 180 2.04 3.27 8.56
C VAL A 180 2.55 1.86 8.30
N PHE A 181 3.57 1.73 7.45
CA PHE A 181 4.02 0.43 6.96
C PHE A 181 5.14 -0.16 7.81
N ASP A 182 5.01 -1.46 8.16
CA ASP A 182 5.98 -2.17 9.00
C ASP A 182 7.14 -2.80 8.21
N ASP A 183 6.98 -3.02 6.90
CA ASP A 183 8.01 -3.65 6.05
C ASP A 183 8.03 -3.09 4.63
N SER A 184 9.21 -2.99 4.04
CA SER A 184 9.43 -2.51 2.68
C SER A 184 8.92 -3.48 1.61
N ALA A 185 8.96 -4.79 1.87
CA ALA A 185 8.68 -5.81 0.85
C ALA A 185 7.21 -5.86 0.42
N GLY A 186 6.30 -5.47 1.30
CA GLY A 186 4.86 -5.48 1.02
C GLY A 186 4.26 -4.13 0.61
N ASN A 187 4.99 -3.04 0.79
CA ASN A 187 4.48 -1.68 0.63
C ASN A 187 4.24 -1.29 -0.82
N ARG A 188 4.91 -1.92 -1.76
CA ARG A 188 4.74 -1.72 -3.21
C ARG A 188 3.29 -1.85 -3.71
N ARG A 189 2.40 -2.51 -2.94
CA ARG A 189 0.98 -2.65 -3.27
C ARG A 189 0.14 -1.41 -2.97
N PHE A 190 0.70 -0.47 -2.23
CA PHE A 190 0.03 0.77 -1.88
C PHE A 190 0.61 1.92 -2.69
N ILE A 191 -0.25 2.65 -3.39
CA ILE A 191 0.11 3.90 -4.08
C ILE A 191 -0.26 5.02 -3.13
N VAL A 192 0.72 5.70 -2.55
CA VAL A 192 0.46 6.77 -1.59
C VAL A 192 0.55 8.12 -2.27
N ILE A 193 -0.57 8.84 -2.28
CA ILE A 193 -0.67 10.22 -2.77
C ILE A 193 -0.87 11.14 -1.57
N GLU A 194 0.09 12.02 -1.37
CA GLU A 194 0.05 13.02 -0.32
C GLU A 194 -0.88 14.17 -0.73
N ILE A 195 -1.93 14.41 0.04
CA ILE A 195 -2.86 15.50 -0.18
C ILE A 195 -2.70 16.56 0.91
N GLN A 196 -2.64 17.84 0.51
CA GLN A 196 -2.55 18.96 1.45
C GLN A 196 -3.94 19.38 1.92
N LYS A 197 -4.77 19.83 1.00
CA LYS A 197 -6.15 20.22 1.23
C LYS A 197 -6.88 20.16 -0.10
N VAL A 198 -7.99 19.44 -0.14
CA VAL A 198 -8.80 19.35 -1.35
C VAL A 198 -9.54 20.68 -1.58
N GLU A 199 -9.30 21.31 -2.74
CA GLU A 199 -10.02 22.49 -3.18
C GLU A 199 -11.33 22.08 -3.87
N TRP A 200 -12.37 21.85 -3.06
CA TRP A 200 -13.65 21.30 -3.53
C TRP A 200 -14.34 22.13 -4.61
N SER A 201 -14.14 23.46 -4.65
CA SER A 201 -14.67 24.32 -5.71
C SER A 201 -14.09 23.94 -7.08
N LYS A 202 -12.79 23.79 -7.16
CA LYS A 202 -12.09 23.38 -8.40
C LYS A 202 -12.36 21.91 -8.74
N LEU A 203 -12.36 21.04 -7.73
CA LEU A 203 -12.58 19.61 -7.96
C LEU A 203 -13.96 19.33 -8.57
N LYS A 204 -14.99 20.08 -8.18
CA LYS A 204 -16.35 19.97 -8.74
C LYS A 204 -16.45 20.40 -10.21
N GLU A 205 -15.50 21.18 -10.70
CA GLU A 205 -15.42 21.58 -12.11
C GLU A 205 -14.88 20.46 -13.00
N ILE A 206 -14.23 19.44 -12.41
CA ILE A 206 -13.71 18.27 -13.12
C ILE A 206 -14.76 17.16 -13.01
N PRO A 207 -15.49 16.81 -14.10
CA PRO A 207 -16.47 15.75 -14.04
C PRO A 207 -15.82 14.39 -13.82
N ILE A 208 -16.28 13.62 -12.85
CA ILE A 208 -15.71 12.30 -12.55
C ILE A 208 -15.81 11.33 -13.74
N ASP A 209 -16.85 11.46 -14.56
CA ASP A 209 -17.04 10.63 -15.75
C ASP A 209 -15.94 10.89 -16.78
N GLU A 210 -15.45 12.13 -16.89
CA GLU A 210 -14.35 12.47 -17.79
C GLU A 210 -13.01 11.91 -17.29
N ILE A 211 -12.78 11.88 -15.97
CA ILE A 211 -11.60 11.21 -15.38
C ILE A 211 -11.60 9.73 -15.72
N TRP A 212 -12.75 9.03 -15.52
CA TRP A 212 -12.85 7.60 -15.82
C TRP A 212 -12.81 7.32 -17.32
N LYS A 213 -13.33 8.23 -18.13
CA LYS A 213 -13.24 8.15 -19.60
C LYS A 213 -11.78 8.26 -20.08
N GLU A 214 -11.02 9.21 -19.55
CA GLU A 214 -9.59 9.36 -19.85
C GLU A 214 -8.79 8.15 -19.37
N ALA A 215 -9.07 7.64 -18.18
CA ALA A 215 -8.45 6.42 -17.66
C ALA A 215 -8.74 5.18 -18.55
N LYS A 216 -9.99 5.02 -19.01
CA LYS A 216 -10.39 3.99 -19.97
C LYS A 216 -9.63 4.14 -21.29
N PHE A 217 -9.50 5.37 -21.80
CA PHE A 217 -8.76 5.65 -23.03
C PHE A 217 -7.29 5.21 -22.90
N PHE A 218 -6.60 5.61 -21.84
CA PHE A 218 -5.21 5.20 -21.62
C PHE A 218 -5.07 3.69 -21.42
N TYR A 219 -6.01 3.04 -20.73
CA TYR A 219 -6.03 1.60 -20.59
C TYR A 219 -6.11 0.90 -21.94
N MET A 220 -7.08 1.27 -22.78
CA MET A 220 -7.33 0.64 -24.09
C MET A 220 -6.15 0.83 -25.06
N ASN A 221 -5.44 1.95 -24.96
CA ASN A 221 -4.27 2.25 -25.81
C ASN A 221 -2.95 1.75 -25.19
N GLY A 222 -2.95 1.15 -24.00
CA GLY A 222 -1.75 0.71 -23.30
C GLY A 222 -0.82 1.85 -22.90
N ALA A 223 -1.33 3.09 -22.80
CA ALA A 223 -0.56 4.30 -22.55
C ALA A 223 -0.41 4.60 -21.03
N TYR A 224 -0.03 3.58 -20.24
CA TYR A 224 0.24 3.67 -18.81
C TYR A 224 1.29 2.62 -18.38
N ASN A 225 1.91 2.83 -17.23
CA ASN A 225 2.89 1.90 -16.69
C ASN A 225 2.19 0.67 -16.08
N LYS A 226 2.39 -0.51 -16.65
CA LYS A 226 1.74 -1.76 -16.16
C LYS A 226 2.34 -2.27 -14.86
N SER A 227 3.59 -1.94 -14.56
CA SER A 227 4.28 -2.29 -13.31
C SER A 227 4.98 -1.07 -12.75
N ILE A 228 4.63 -0.71 -11.52
CA ILE A 228 5.13 0.47 -10.79
C ILE A 228 5.77 0.08 -9.45
N ASP A 229 6.08 -1.18 -9.24
CA ASP A 229 6.60 -1.70 -7.96
C ASP A 229 7.85 -0.96 -7.49
N GLY A 230 8.78 -0.65 -8.41
CA GLY A 230 9.99 0.11 -8.09
C GLY A 230 9.68 1.54 -7.62
N MET A 231 8.81 2.26 -8.35
CA MET A 231 8.38 3.61 -8.00
C MET A 231 7.66 3.64 -6.66
N ASN A 232 6.76 2.66 -6.40
CA ASN A 232 6.05 2.56 -5.13
C ASN A 232 6.98 2.23 -3.96
N THR A 233 7.96 1.38 -4.16
CA THR A 233 8.94 1.06 -3.11
C THR A 233 9.74 2.30 -2.71
N GLU A 234 10.19 3.08 -3.66
CA GLU A 234 10.91 4.34 -3.42
C GLU A 234 10.00 5.37 -2.73
N ASN A 235 8.82 5.64 -3.29
CA ASN A 235 7.87 6.61 -2.73
C ASN A 235 7.41 6.23 -1.31
N ASN A 236 7.23 4.94 -1.02
CA ASN A 236 6.69 4.46 0.24
C ASN A 236 7.74 4.34 1.35
N SER A 237 9.03 4.46 1.05
CA SER A 237 10.11 4.38 2.04
C SER A 237 9.92 5.39 3.19
N LYS A 238 9.40 6.59 2.90
CA LYS A 238 9.11 7.64 3.90
C LYS A 238 7.94 7.31 4.83
N TYR A 239 7.06 6.38 4.44
CA TYR A 239 5.91 5.93 5.24
C TYR A 239 6.18 4.64 6.02
N GLU A 240 7.41 4.12 5.96
CA GLU A 240 7.80 2.97 6.75
C GLU A 240 8.05 3.38 8.21
N LYS A 241 7.57 2.54 9.13
CA LYS A 241 7.88 2.72 10.56
C LYS A 241 9.38 2.60 10.77
N THR A 242 9.95 3.59 11.40
CA THR A 242 11.35 3.54 11.80
C THR A 242 11.50 2.46 12.88
N ASN A 243 12.38 1.49 12.65
CA ASN A 243 12.71 0.52 13.67
C ASN A 243 13.67 1.21 14.69
N PRO A 244 13.26 1.43 15.95
CA PRO A 244 14.12 2.10 16.95
C PRO A 244 15.44 1.37 17.19
N ALA A 245 15.50 0.08 16.86
CA ALA A 245 16.72 -0.68 16.96
C ALA A 245 17.79 -0.23 15.96
N LEU A 246 17.41 0.35 14.80
CA LEU A 246 18.38 0.88 13.83
C LEU A 246 19.20 2.01 14.45
N GLU A 247 18.52 2.99 15.03
CA GLU A 247 19.17 4.12 15.69
C GLU A 247 20.00 3.68 16.90
N ALA A 248 19.46 2.79 17.72
CA ALA A 248 20.17 2.26 18.87
C ALA A 248 21.44 1.50 18.48
N ILE A 249 21.38 0.68 17.44
CA ILE A 249 22.55 -0.06 16.93
C ILE A 249 23.57 0.92 16.33
N ASP A 250 23.12 1.90 15.55
CA ASP A 250 24.02 2.89 14.94
C ASP A 250 24.75 3.73 15.99
N ASN A 251 24.09 4.05 17.10
CA ASN A 251 24.70 4.80 18.20
C ASN A 251 25.75 3.99 18.99
N LEU A 252 25.52 2.71 19.21
CA LEU A 252 26.32 1.88 20.10
C LEU A 252 27.38 1.02 19.40
N TYR A 253 27.27 0.82 18.09
CA TYR A 253 28.14 -0.06 17.33
C TYR A 253 28.71 0.61 16.08
N PHE A 254 29.87 0.14 15.61
CA PHE A 254 30.43 0.56 14.32
C PHE A 254 29.73 -0.14 13.16
N THR A 255 28.77 0.52 12.57
CA THR A 255 27.87 -0.03 11.53
C THR A 255 28.50 -0.04 10.14
N LEU A 256 29.54 0.77 9.91
CA LEU A 256 30.27 0.81 8.65
C LEU A 256 31.32 -0.31 8.53
N ASP A 257 31.81 -0.82 9.67
CA ASP A 257 32.76 -1.94 9.68
C ASP A 257 32.04 -3.29 9.82
N LYS A 258 31.69 -3.86 8.67
CA LYS A 258 31.05 -5.20 8.59
C LYS A 258 31.98 -6.35 9.00
N ASN A 259 33.27 -6.08 9.17
CA ASN A 259 34.30 -7.04 9.60
C ASN A 259 34.64 -6.96 11.10
N GLY A 260 33.67 -6.51 11.91
CA GLY A 260 33.81 -6.38 13.35
C GLY A 260 34.57 -7.53 14.03
N ASN A 261 35.14 -7.27 15.18
CA ASN A 261 36.00 -8.23 15.90
C ASN A 261 35.26 -9.02 16.98
N GLU A 262 34.02 -8.66 17.26
CA GLU A 262 33.24 -9.26 18.33
C GLU A 262 32.01 -9.99 17.79
N PHE A 263 31.45 -10.89 18.61
CA PHE A 263 30.31 -11.71 18.22
C PHE A 263 29.21 -11.59 19.28
N TYR A 264 28.04 -11.02 18.88
CA TYR A 264 26.92 -10.81 19.76
C TYR A 264 25.67 -11.56 19.26
N THR A 265 24.96 -12.18 20.19
CA THR A 265 23.57 -12.61 19.95
C THR A 265 22.63 -11.41 19.95
N ALA A 266 21.44 -11.55 19.38
CA ALA A 266 20.42 -10.51 19.46
C ALA A 266 20.04 -10.16 20.92
N THR A 267 20.12 -11.14 21.83
CA THR A 267 19.85 -10.95 23.26
C THR A 267 20.96 -10.14 23.95
N GLU A 268 22.22 -10.38 23.60
CA GLU A 268 23.35 -9.60 24.13
C GLU A 268 23.30 -8.15 23.65
N ILE A 269 22.96 -7.92 22.37
CA ILE A 269 22.72 -6.58 21.81
C ILE A 269 21.53 -5.90 22.53
N GLN A 270 20.43 -6.62 22.77
CA GLN A 270 19.29 -6.13 23.53
C GLN A 270 19.71 -5.65 24.93
N SER A 271 20.41 -6.48 25.67
CA SER A 271 20.88 -6.16 27.02
C SER A 271 21.83 -4.97 27.01
N HIS A 272 22.68 -4.83 26.00
CA HIS A 272 23.58 -3.68 25.86
C HIS A 272 22.80 -2.39 25.58
N ILE A 273 21.84 -2.41 24.65
CA ILE A 273 20.98 -1.26 24.35
C ILE A 273 20.17 -0.85 25.59
N GLU A 274 19.58 -1.81 26.31
CA GLU A 274 18.78 -1.56 27.51
C GLU A 274 19.65 -0.89 28.62
N LYS A 275 20.88 -1.32 28.73
CA LYS A 275 21.82 -0.78 29.74
C LYS A 275 22.27 0.65 29.39
N GLU A 276 22.70 0.89 28.15
CA GLU A 276 23.32 2.16 27.75
C GLU A 276 22.28 3.24 27.42
N MET A 277 21.18 2.88 26.78
CA MET A 277 20.16 3.84 26.33
C MET A 277 18.88 3.84 27.16
N ARG A 278 18.72 2.87 28.08
CA ARG A 278 17.52 2.67 28.92
C ARG A 278 16.25 2.44 28.06
N ILE A 279 16.41 1.91 26.85
CA ILE A 279 15.32 1.60 25.92
C ILE A 279 15.18 0.08 25.88
N ARG A 280 13.96 -0.42 26.11
CA ARG A 280 13.68 -1.85 25.99
C ARG A 280 13.18 -2.17 24.59
N LEU A 281 13.99 -2.86 23.81
CA LEU A 281 13.65 -3.36 22.47
C LEU A 281 13.47 -4.88 22.52
N ASN A 282 12.66 -5.44 21.64
CA ASN A 282 12.59 -6.90 21.52
C ASN A 282 13.69 -7.46 20.59
N THR A 283 14.10 -8.69 20.83
CA THR A 283 15.16 -9.35 20.05
C THR A 283 14.83 -9.52 18.56
N LYS A 284 13.54 -9.58 18.21
CA LYS A 284 13.07 -9.64 16.82
C LYS A 284 13.33 -8.32 16.10
N SER A 285 13.00 -7.19 16.70
CA SER A 285 13.27 -5.84 16.18
C SER A 285 14.76 -5.61 15.95
N ILE A 286 15.60 -6.06 16.89
CA ILE A 286 17.06 -6.01 16.76
C ILE A 286 17.52 -6.89 15.58
N GLY A 287 17.00 -8.11 15.47
CA GLY A 287 17.33 -9.01 14.36
C GLY A 287 16.96 -8.44 13.00
N GLU A 288 15.79 -7.80 12.89
CA GLU A 288 15.34 -7.11 11.67
C GLU A 288 16.25 -5.92 11.33
N ALA A 289 16.65 -5.13 12.33
CA ALA A 289 17.57 -4.01 12.16
C ALA A 289 18.97 -4.47 11.70
N MET A 290 19.53 -5.48 12.35
CA MET A 290 20.83 -6.04 11.98
C MET A 290 20.83 -6.58 10.53
N ASN A 291 19.77 -7.26 10.10
CA ASN A 291 19.63 -7.73 8.73
C ASN A 291 19.49 -6.56 7.73
N LYS A 292 18.72 -5.53 8.06
CA LYS A 292 18.54 -4.31 7.23
C LYS A 292 19.85 -3.55 7.06
N MET A 293 20.69 -3.53 8.09
CA MET A 293 22.04 -2.95 8.05
C MET A 293 23.06 -3.84 7.33
N GLY A 294 22.68 -5.04 6.90
CA GLY A 294 23.52 -5.97 6.15
C GLY A 294 24.49 -6.78 6.98
N PHE A 295 24.23 -6.96 8.29
CA PHE A 295 25.00 -7.84 9.13
C PHE A 295 24.57 -9.30 8.97
N GLU A 296 25.52 -10.18 8.69
CA GLU A 296 25.26 -11.61 8.58
C GLU A 296 25.21 -12.30 9.94
N LYS A 297 24.31 -13.28 10.05
CA LYS A 297 24.30 -14.21 11.19
C LYS A 297 25.23 -15.37 10.91
N VAL A 298 26.22 -15.56 11.75
CA VAL A 298 27.15 -16.69 11.72
C VAL A 298 26.89 -17.63 12.90
N SER A 299 26.98 -18.93 12.68
CA SER A 299 26.99 -19.90 13.78
C SER A 299 28.39 -19.95 14.37
N LYS A 300 28.53 -19.54 15.64
CA LYS A 300 29.82 -19.55 16.34
C LYS A 300 29.65 -20.14 17.73
N ALA A 301 30.55 -21.06 18.08
CA ALA A 301 30.65 -21.59 19.42
C ALA A 301 31.55 -20.68 20.27
N ILE A 302 31.07 -20.25 21.43
CA ILE A 302 31.80 -19.55 22.48
C ILE A 302 31.48 -20.28 23.78
N ASP A 303 32.50 -20.63 24.55
CA ASP A 303 32.38 -21.39 25.80
C ASP A 303 31.60 -22.70 25.65
N GLY A 304 31.80 -23.40 24.51
CA GLY A 304 31.14 -24.67 24.20
C GLY A 304 29.68 -24.56 23.73
N ILE A 305 29.09 -23.37 23.69
CA ILE A 305 27.71 -23.13 23.27
C ILE A 305 27.70 -22.53 21.86
N SER A 306 27.13 -23.28 20.90
CA SER A 306 26.95 -22.83 19.51
C SER A 306 25.64 -22.03 19.38
N LEU A 307 25.75 -20.74 19.07
CA LEU A 307 24.63 -19.86 18.83
C LEU A 307 24.80 -19.08 17.53
N LYS A 308 23.67 -18.61 16.98
CA LYS A 308 23.69 -17.63 15.88
C LYS A 308 24.04 -16.25 16.41
N ARG A 309 25.14 -15.67 15.92
CA ARG A 309 25.68 -14.39 16.37
C ARG A 309 25.94 -13.45 15.19
N TYR A 310 25.86 -12.15 15.46
CA TYR A 310 26.27 -11.10 14.53
C TYR A 310 27.73 -10.74 14.78
N LYS A 311 28.48 -10.54 13.73
CA LYS A 311 29.87 -10.06 13.81
C LYS A 311 29.85 -8.53 13.73
N ILE A 312 30.15 -7.83 14.83
CA ILE A 312 30.05 -6.38 14.97
C ILE A 312 30.96 -5.88 16.10
N THR A 313 31.40 -4.63 16.05
CA THR A 313 32.24 -4.01 17.08
C THR A 313 31.46 -2.93 17.80
N ALA A 314 31.43 -2.96 19.14
CA ALA A 314 30.85 -1.90 19.96
C ALA A 314 31.72 -0.63 19.94
N LYS A 315 31.08 0.55 19.92
CA LYS A 315 31.79 1.85 19.91
C LYS A 315 32.44 2.15 21.27
N VAL A 316 31.83 1.64 22.36
CA VAL A 316 32.34 1.76 23.72
C VAL A 316 32.60 0.36 24.23
N THR A 317 33.85 0.02 24.46
CA THR A 317 34.23 -1.27 25.01
C THR A 317 33.97 -1.34 26.51
N LYS A 318 33.70 -2.55 27.04
CA LYS A 318 33.48 -2.78 28.49
C LYS A 318 34.62 -2.25 29.38
N SER A 319 35.83 -2.10 28.84
CA SER A 319 36.99 -1.55 29.53
C SER A 319 36.91 -0.03 29.77
N GLU A 320 36.41 0.73 28.82
CA GLU A 320 36.29 2.20 28.91
C GLU A 320 35.18 2.62 29.89
N ILE A 321 34.13 1.80 30.03
CA ILE A 321 33.04 2.02 31.00
C ILE A 321 33.54 1.77 32.45
N ALA A 322 34.53 0.90 32.63
CA ALA A 322 35.12 0.63 33.96
C ALA A 322 36.07 1.75 34.43
N GLU A 323 36.73 2.42 33.48
CA GLU A 323 37.65 3.52 33.78
C GLU A 323 36.95 4.86 34.04
N SER A 324 35.77 5.11 33.42
CA SER A 324 34.99 6.34 33.68
C SER A 324 34.27 6.35 35.04
N LYS A 325 34.38 5.29 35.84
CA LYS A 325 33.81 5.16 37.20
C LYS A 325 34.85 5.17 38.32
N LYS A 326 36.12 5.47 38.01
CA LYS A 326 37.17 5.81 38.96
C LYS A 326 37.40 7.32 38.96
#